data_1c3693422f6b94c9cdb5a39c0907ae91
#
_entry.id   1c3693422f6b94c9cdb5a39c0907ae91
#
_cell.length_a   1.000
_cell.length_b   1.000
_cell.length_c   1.000
_cell.angle_alpha   90.00
_cell.angle_beta   90.00
_cell.angle_gamma   90.00
#
_symmetry.space_group_name_H-M   'P 1'
#
loop_
_entity.id
_entity.type
_entity.pdbx_description
1 polymer ?
#
loop_
_entity_poly.entity_id
_entity_poly.type
_entity_poly.pdbx_seq_one_letter_code
_entity_poly.pdbx_strand_id
1 'polypeptide(L)'
;MNLTLCPFLAEHQEFLYRLYAGTRQQEFAGLGWPPAQLEVFLRMQFNHQQRWYETAYPEAEHRIILCDGEPIGRILVNRAPESLLLVDIALLPEHQNRGIGAKYLRELNEESDKSGLPVRLQVLKNNPAQRLYERLGFVKTGEDELYLQMERKNRVTG
;
A
#
# COMPACT_ATOMS: atom_id res chain seq x y z
N MET A 1 11.96 1.17 18.49
CA MET A 1 11.48 0.56 17.22
C MET A 1 12.28 1.12 16.06
N ASN A 2 13.06 0.26 15.41
CA ASN A 2 13.90 0.67 14.30
C ASN A 2 13.26 0.30 12.97
N LEU A 3 12.75 1.29 12.26
CA LEU A 3 12.09 1.09 10.97
C LEU A 3 13.08 1.35 9.83
N THR A 4 13.19 0.39 8.91
CA THR A 4 14.02 0.49 7.72
C THR A 4 13.27 -0.04 6.51
N LEU A 5 13.80 0.24 5.32
CA LEU A 5 13.27 -0.27 4.06
C LEU A 5 14.36 -1.09 3.37
N CYS A 6 13.96 -2.17 2.72
CA CYS A 6 14.84 -2.90 1.82
C CYS A 6 14.13 -3.21 0.51
N PRO A 7 14.87 -3.41 -0.59
CA PRO A 7 14.23 -3.80 -1.84
C PRO A 7 13.52 -5.14 -1.70
N PHE A 8 12.39 -5.28 -2.40
CA PHE A 8 11.72 -6.57 -2.48
C PHE A 8 12.60 -7.57 -3.22
N LEU A 9 12.73 -8.77 -2.63
CA LEU A 9 13.47 -9.89 -3.22
C LEU A 9 12.56 -11.11 -3.28
N ALA A 10 12.93 -12.10 -4.11
CA ALA A 10 12.13 -13.31 -4.25
C ALA A 10 11.89 -14.03 -2.90
N GLU A 11 12.84 -13.94 -1.98
CA GLU A 11 12.69 -14.52 -0.64
C GLU A 11 11.56 -13.91 0.17
N HIS A 12 11.06 -12.73 -0.21
CA HIS A 12 9.95 -12.06 0.47
C HIS A 12 8.58 -12.50 -0.03
N GLN A 13 8.52 -13.36 -1.04
CA GLN A 13 7.25 -13.74 -1.67
C GLN A 13 6.25 -14.34 -0.68
N GLU A 14 6.69 -15.23 0.18
CA GLU A 14 5.81 -15.85 1.16
C GLU A 14 5.36 -14.84 2.23
N PHE A 15 6.23 -13.92 2.62
CA PHE A 15 5.85 -12.81 3.50
C PHE A 15 4.74 -11.97 2.87
N LEU A 16 4.87 -11.62 1.58
CA LEU A 16 3.85 -10.83 0.89
C LEU A 16 2.49 -11.54 0.88
N TYR A 17 2.50 -12.85 0.67
CA TYR A 17 1.26 -13.61 0.74
C TYR A 17 0.64 -13.54 2.14
N ARG A 18 1.44 -13.74 3.20
CA ARG A 18 0.96 -13.64 4.58
C ARG A 18 0.39 -12.25 4.89
N LEU A 19 1.05 -11.22 4.38
CA LEU A 19 0.59 -9.84 4.52
C LEU A 19 -0.78 -9.66 3.84
N TYR A 20 -0.90 -10.13 2.60
CA TYR A 20 -2.15 -10.07 1.85
C TYR A 20 -3.27 -10.82 2.59
N ALA A 21 -3.02 -12.06 2.99
CA ALA A 21 -4.00 -12.88 3.68
C ALA A 21 -4.41 -12.28 5.03
N GLY A 22 -3.44 -11.74 5.77
CA GLY A 22 -3.70 -11.15 7.08
C GLY A 22 -4.63 -9.94 7.03
N THR A 23 -4.56 -9.15 5.96
CA THR A 23 -5.44 -7.99 5.80
C THR A 23 -6.84 -8.38 5.31
N ARG A 24 -7.03 -9.62 4.83
CA ARG A 24 -8.31 -10.05 4.22
C ARG A 24 -9.03 -11.17 4.96
N GLN A 25 -8.38 -11.86 5.88
CA GLN A 25 -8.99 -13.00 6.57
C GLN A 25 -10.30 -12.64 7.26
N GLN A 26 -10.39 -11.47 7.85
CA GLN A 26 -11.61 -11.04 8.55
C GLN A 26 -12.80 -10.86 7.61
N GLU A 27 -12.53 -10.45 6.37
CA GLU A 27 -13.59 -10.25 5.38
C GLU A 27 -14.28 -11.57 5.03
N PHE A 28 -13.56 -12.68 5.10
CA PHE A 28 -14.05 -14.00 4.73
C PHE A 28 -14.42 -14.88 5.92
N ALA A 29 -14.12 -14.44 7.14
CA ALA A 29 -14.37 -15.23 8.34
C ALA A 29 -15.85 -15.59 8.52
N GLY A 30 -16.75 -14.70 8.12
CA GLY A 30 -18.20 -14.92 8.22
C GLY A 30 -18.80 -15.86 7.18
N LEU A 31 -18.02 -16.27 6.17
CA LEU A 31 -18.53 -17.11 5.08
C LEU A 31 -18.50 -18.61 5.42
N GLY A 32 -17.84 -19.00 6.50
CA GLY A 32 -17.79 -20.39 6.92
C GLY A 32 -17.03 -21.33 6.00
N TRP A 33 -16.12 -20.80 5.19
CA TRP A 33 -15.33 -21.63 4.28
C TRP A 33 -14.31 -22.47 5.05
N PRO A 34 -14.07 -23.72 4.62
CA PRO A 34 -12.97 -24.51 5.17
C PRO A 34 -11.64 -23.78 5.00
N PRO A 35 -10.73 -23.84 5.99
CA PRO A 35 -9.45 -23.11 5.90
C PRO A 35 -8.63 -23.41 4.66
N ALA A 36 -8.61 -24.67 4.21
CA ALA A 36 -7.87 -25.05 3.01
C ALA A 36 -8.45 -24.41 1.74
N GLN A 37 -9.78 -24.33 1.64
CA GLN A 37 -10.45 -23.70 0.52
C GLN A 37 -10.19 -22.20 0.50
N LEU A 38 -10.24 -21.56 1.65
CA LEU A 38 -9.95 -20.14 1.79
C LEU A 38 -8.51 -19.83 1.36
N GLU A 39 -7.55 -20.67 1.78
CA GLU A 39 -6.15 -20.48 1.40
C GLU A 39 -5.95 -20.56 -0.12
N VAL A 40 -6.56 -21.54 -0.78
CA VAL A 40 -6.48 -21.65 -2.25
C VAL A 40 -7.02 -20.40 -2.92
N PHE A 41 -8.16 -19.89 -2.45
CA PHE A 41 -8.79 -18.70 -2.99
C PHE A 41 -7.91 -17.46 -2.80
N LEU A 42 -7.38 -17.26 -1.59
CA LEU A 42 -6.54 -16.10 -1.28
C LEU A 42 -5.23 -16.14 -2.07
N ARG A 43 -4.62 -17.31 -2.24
CA ARG A 43 -3.41 -17.42 -3.05
C ARG A 43 -3.66 -17.09 -4.51
N MET A 44 -4.79 -17.51 -5.04
CA MET A 44 -5.17 -17.19 -6.42
C MET A 44 -5.35 -15.69 -6.61
N GLN A 45 -6.04 -15.02 -5.68
CA GLN A 45 -6.24 -13.58 -5.72
C GLN A 45 -4.92 -12.83 -5.56
N PHE A 46 -4.07 -13.28 -4.64
CA PHE A 46 -2.76 -12.69 -4.43
C PHE A 46 -1.89 -12.77 -5.68
N ASN A 47 -1.82 -13.94 -6.31
CA ASN A 47 -1.05 -14.12 -7.53
C ASN A 47 -1.58 -13.24 -8.66
N HIS A 48 -2.89 -13.08 -8.75
CA HIS A 48 -3.52 -12.21 -9.74
C HIS A 48 -3.14 -10.75 -9.50
N GLN A 49 -3.18 -10.29 -8.27
CA GLN A 49 -2.78 -8.91 -7.92
C GLN A 49 -1.31 -8.66 -8.25
N GLN A 50 -0.43 -9.61 -7.92
CA GLN A 50 0.99 -9.47 -8.19
C GLN A 50 1.27 -9.34 -9.69
N ARG A 51 0.63 -10.17 -10.51
CA ARG A 51 0.77 -10.08 -11.98
C ARG A 51 0.22 -8.77 -12.51
N TRP A 52 -0.89 -8.29 -11.95
CA TRP A 52 -1.46 -7.01 -12.34
C TRP A 52 -0.49 -5.87 -12.09
N TYR A 53 0.11 -5.82 -10.90
CA TYR A 53 1.07 -4.78 -10.56
C TYR A 53 2.31 -4.83 -11.45
N GLU A 54 2.84 -6.01 -11.72
CA GLU A 54 4.00 -6.18 -12.58
C GLU A 54 3.73 -5.73 -14.02
N THR A 55 2.52 -5.99 -14.51
CA THR A 55 2.11 -5.61 -15.86
C THR A 55 1.80 -4.12 -15.97
N ALA A 56 1.04 -3.59 -15.00
CA ALA A 56 0.62 -2.19 -15.03
C ALA A 56 1.74 -1.23 -14.67
N TYR A 57 2.64 -1.64 -13.76
CA TYR A 57 3.69 -0.77 -13.22
C TYR A 57 5.04 -1.48 -13.20
N PRO A 58 5.60 -1.82 -14.37
CA PRO A 58 6.85 -2.61 -14.44
C PRO A 58 8.05 -1.89 -13.83
N GLU A 59 8.02 -0.55 -13.76
CA GLU A 59 9.12 0.26 -13.23
C GLU A 59 8.90 0.69 -11.78
N ALA A 60 7.83 0.20 -11.13
CA ALA A 60 7.53 0.60 -9.76
C ALA A 60 8.60 0.13 -8.78
N GLU A 61 8.92 0.99 -7.82
CA GLU A 61 9.82 0.65 -6.73
C GLU A 61 9.05 -0.11 -5.66
N HIS A 62 9.44 -1.36 -5.43
CA HIS A 62 8.81 -2.23 -4.45
C HIS A 62 9.78 -2.45 -3.30
N ARG A 63 9.41 -1.99 -2.10
CA ARG A 63 10.24 -2.11 -0.90
C ARG A 63 9.48 -2.79 0.23
N ILE A 64 10.21 -3.55 1.03
CA ILE A 64 9.71 -4.19 2.23
C ILE A 64 10.01 -3.29 3.42
N ILE A 65 9.01 -3.10 4.28
CA ILE A 65 9.17 -2.34 5.52
C ILE A 65 9.62 -3.33 6.59
N LEU A 66 10.75 -3.01 7.22
CA LEU A 66 11.32 -3.82 8.29
C LEU A 66 11.20 -3.09 9.64
N CYS A 67 10.89 -3.84 10.67
CA CYS A 67 10.93 -3.37 12.05
C CYS A 67 11.93 -4.23 12.81
N ASP A 68 13.02 -3.61 13.27
CA ASP A 68 14.12 -4.32 13.93
C ASP A 68 14.61 -5.53 13.09
N GLY A 69 14.68 -5.33 11.77
CA GLY A 69 15.14 -6.34 10.81
C GLY A 69 14.10 -7.34 10.34
N GLU A 70 12.89 -7.32 10.90
CA GLU A 70 11.83 -8.26 10.53
C GLU A 70 10.82 -7.63 9.57
N PRO A 71 10.40 -8.33 8.50
CA PRO A 71 9.40 -7.81 7.58
C PRO A 71 8.05 -7.60 8.27
N ILE A 72 7.48 -6.40 8.14
CA ILE A 72 6.19 -6.06 8.71
C ILE A 72 5.21 -5.47 7.70
N GLY A 73 5.68 -5.10 6.51
CA GLY A 73 4.81 -4.50 5.50
C GLY A 73 5.54 -4.27 4.20
N ARG A 74 4.84 -3.60 3.28
CA ARG A 74 5.43 -3.22 2.01
C ARG A 74 4.97 -1.84 1.57
N ILE A 75 5.74 -1.22 0.69
CA ILE A 75 5.35 -0.01 -0.02
C ILE A 75 5.73 -0.13 -1.49
N LEU A 76 4.79 0.20 -2.37
CA LEU A 76 4.96 0.12 -3.82
C LEU A 76 4.63 1.48 -4.42
N VAL A 77 5.62 2.13 -5.02
CA VAL A 77 5.49 3.48 -5.58
C VAL A 77 5.92 3.47 -7.04
N ASN A 78 5.07 3.99 -7.91
CA ASN A 78 5.40 4.18 -9.31
C ASN A 78 5.66 5.66 -9.57
N ARG A 79 6.91 5.99 -9.89
CA ARG A 79 7.30 7.36 -10.20
C ARG A 79 7.18 7.59 -11.69
N ALA A 80 6.18 8.38 -12.07
CA ALA A 80 5.90 8.73 -13.46
C ALA A 80 6.31 10.19 -13.71
N PRO A 81 6.40 10.64 -14.97
CA PRO A 81 6.74 12.04 -15.25
C PRO A 81 5.75 13.04 -14.69
N GLU A 82 4.50 12.66 -14.46
CA GLU A 82 3.41 13.54 -14.07
C GLU A 82 3.03 13.46 -12.60
N SER A 83 3.37 12.36 -11.92
CA SER A 83 2.96 12.15 -10.54
C SER A 83 3.77 11.04 -9.87
N LEU A 84 3.73 11.06 -8.54
CA LEU A 84 4.18 9.94 -7.72
C LEU A 84 2.94 9.13 -7.38
N LEU A 85 2.82 7.93 -7.91
CA LEU A 85 1.67 7.08 -7.66
C LEU A 85 1.97 6.08 -6.54
N LEU A 86 1.27 6.22 -5.42
CA LEU A 86 1.29 5.21 -4.37
C LEU A 86 0.38 4.06 -4.81
N VAL A 87 1.00 2.99 -5.29
CA VAL A 87 0.24 1.83 -5.78
C VAL A 87 -0.30 1.01 -4.63
N ASP A 88 0.51 0.80 -3.60
CA ASP A 88 0.08 0.06 -2.42
C ASP A 88 0.97 0.38 -1.22
N ILE A 89 0.37 0.39 -0.05
CA ILE A 89 1.06 0.38 1.24
C ILE A 89 0.25 -0.52 2.17
N ALA A 90 0.91 -1.48 2.78
CA ALA A 90 0.24 -2.44 3.66
C ALA A 90 1.14 -2.83 4.81
N LEU A 91 0.53 -3.05 5.98
CA LEU A 91 1.21 -3.47 7.20
C LEU A 91 0.49 -4.68 7.79
N LEU A 92 1.25 -5.58 8.42
CA LEU A 92 0.65 -6.65 9.20
C LEU A 92 -0.28 -6.03 10.26
N PRO A 93 -1.41 -6.71 10.59
CA PRO A 93 -2.39 -6.14 11.53
C PRO A 93 -1.80 -5.67 12.85
N GLU A 94 -0.86 -6.41 13.42
CA GLU A 94 -0.23 -6.07 14.71
C GLU A 94 0.65 -4.82 14.65
N HIS A 95 0.97 -4.34 13.45
CA HIS A 95 1.78 -3.13 13.26
C HIS A 95 0.97 -1.94 12.73
N GLN A 96 -0.32 -2.12 12.53
CA GLN A 96 -1.21 -1.03 12.12
C GLN A 96 -1.49 -0.08 13.29
N ASN A 97 -1.88 1.15 12.97
CA ASN A 97 -2.26 2.18 13.95
C ASN A 97 -1.13 2.58 14.91
N ARG A 98 0.11 2.49 14.46
CA ARG A 98 1.30 2.89 15.23
C ARG A 98 2.08 4.02 14.57
N GLY A 99 1.50 4.66 13.55
CA GLY A 99 2.14 5.77 12.85
C GLY A 99 3.15 5.38 11.80
N ILE A 100 3.32 4.08 11.50
CA ILE A 100 4.31 3.59 10.53
C ILE A 100 3.93 4.01 9.11
N GLY A 101 2.68 3.78 8.72
CA GLY A 101 2.19 4.21 7.41
C GLY A 101 2.29 5.71 7.23
N ALA A 102 1.92 6.47 8.26
CA ALA A 102 2.02 7.93 8.23
C ALA A 102 3.46 8.40 8.01
N LYS A 103 4.44 7.73 8.63
CA LYS A 103 5.86 8.07 8.46
C LYS A 103 6.26 7.99 6.99
N TYR A 104 5.98 6.87 6.32
CA TYR A 104 6.38 6.68 4.93
C TYR A 104 5.58 7.53 3.96
N LEU A 105 4.32 7.81 4.27
CA LEU A 105 3.52 8.74 3.47
C LEU A 105 4.03 10.17 3.58
N ARG A 106 4.48 10.58 4.77
CA ARG A 106 5.09 11.91 4.94
C ARG A 106 6.38 12.02 4.14
N GLU A 107 7.20 10.97 4.12
CA GLU A 107 8.43 10.94 3.31
C GLU A 107 8.10 11.08 1.82
N LEU A 108 7.06 10.40 1.34
CA LEU A 108 6.61 10.53 -0.04
C LEU A 108 6.10 11.94 -0.33
N ASN A 109 5.38 12.55 0.62
CA ASN A 109 4.93 13.93 0.50
C ASN A 109 6.10 14.93 0.45
N GLU A 110 7.16 14.68 1.20
CA GLU A 110 8.37 15.49 1.14
C GLU A 110 9.04 15.37 -0.22
N GLU A 111 9.10 14.18 -0.79
CA GLU A 111 9.60 13.97 -2.14
C GLU A 111 8.75 14.74 -3.16
N SER A 112 7.44 14.70 -3.00
CA SER A 112 6.50 15.46 -3.84
C SER A 112 6.80 16.96 -3.79
N ASP A 113 7.01 17.50 -2.61
CA ASP A 113 7.29 18.92 -2.44
C ASP A 113 8.61 19.32 -3.10
N LYS A 114 9.61 18.45 -3.08
CA LYS A 114 10.92 18.69 -3.70
C LYS A 114 10.89 18.54 -5.22
N SER A 115 10.14 17.57 -5.73
CA SER A 115 10.10 17.27 -7.17
C SER A 115 9.10 18.12 -7.93
N GLY A 116 8.14 18.72 -7.24
CA GLY A 116 7.06 19.47 -7.88
C GLY A 116 5.94 18.58 -8.43
N LEU A 117 5.96 17.29 -8.14
CA LEU A 117 4.96 16.34 -8.63
C LEU A 117 3.92 16.02 -7.56
N PRO A 118 2.62 15.92 -7.90
CA PRO A 118 1.63 15.50 -6.91
C PRO A 118 1.77 14.03 -6.57
N VAL A 119 1.27 13.64 -5.40
CA VAL A 119 1.10 12.24 -5.02
C VAL A 119 -0.32 11.83 -5.33
N ARG A 120 -0.49 10.73 -6.02
CA ARG A 120 -1.81 10.16 -6.34
C ARG A 120 -1.94 8.77 -5.76
N LEU A 121 -3.17 8.38 -5.40
CA LEU A 121 -3.47 7.04 -4.92
C LEU A 121 -4.93 6.69 -5.21
N GLN A 122 -5.22 5.40 -5.10
CA GLN A 122 -6.57 4.88 -5.17
C GLN A 122 -6.81 4.05 -3.91
N VAL A 123 -7.98 4.22 -3.30
CA VAL A 123 -8.32 3.54 -2.05
C VAL A 123 -9.76 3.05 -2.09
N LEU A 124 -10.02 1.87 -1.53
CA LEU A 124 -11.37 1.34 -1.40
C LEU A 124 -12.23 2.28 -0.56
N LYS A 125 -13.48 2.48 -0.96
CA LYS A 125 -14.41 3.41 -0.30
C LYS A 125 -14.66 3.07 1.17
N ASN A 126 -14.57 1.80 1.54
CA ASN A 126 -14.79 1.36 2.92
C ASN A 126 -13.49 1.18 3.72
N ASN A 127 -12.36 1.59 3.17
CA ASN A 127 -11.08 1.44 3.85
C ASN A 127 -10.87 2.58 4.83
N PRO A 128 -10.64 2.30 6.13
CA PRO A 128 -10.42 3.35 7.14
C PRO A 128 -9.16 4.19 6.90
N ALA A 129 -8.25 3.75 6.04
CA ALA A 129 -7.05 4.53 5.67
C ALA A 129 -7.38 5.87 5.01
N GLN A 130 -8.61 6.06 4.51
CA GLN A 130 -9.02 7.35 3.95
C GLN A 130 -8.79 8.50 4.93
N ARG A 131 -9.06 8.28 6.22
CA ARG A 131 -8.87 9.32 7.25
C ARG A 131 -7.41 9.71 7.40
N LEU A 132 -6.52 8.73 7.31
CA LEU A 132 -5.08 9.00 7.33
C LEU A 132 -4.67 9.83 6.12
N TYR A 133 -5.13 9.46 4.94
CA TYR A 133 -4.82 10.22 3.72
C TYR A 133 -5.33 11.66 3.82
N GLU A 134 -6.56 11.86 4.27
CA GLU A 134 -7.11 13.21 4.45
C GLU A 134 -6.29 14.05 5.42
N ARG A 135 -5.87 13.45 6.55
CA ARG A 135 -5.01 14.15 7.53
C ARG A 135 -3.67 14.56 6.93
N LEU A 136 -3.18 13.82 5.95
CA LEU A 136 -1.90 14.10 5.29
C LEU A 136 -2.04 15.00 4.07
N GLY A 137 -3.23 15.56 3.84
CA GLY A 137 -3.44 16.56 2.81
C GLY A 137 -4.00 16.03 1.49
N PHE A 138 -4.37 14.75 1.44
CA PHE A 138 -4.99 14.20 0.24
C PHE A 138 -6.45 14.60 0.14
N VAL A 139 -6.90 14.89 -1.08
CA VAL A 139 -8.28 15.25 -1.37
C VAL A 139 -8.80 14.31 -2.46
N LYS A 140 -10.12 14.06 -2.43
CA LYS A 140 -10.77 13.26 -3.44
C LYS A 140 -10.76 13.98 -4.78
N THR A 141 -10.33 13.29 -5.84
CA THR A 141 -10.35 13.81 -7.20
C THR A 141 -11.32 13.07 -8.12
N GLY A 142 -11.74 11.88 -7.73
CA GLY A 142 -12.68 11.09 -8.50
C GLY A 142 -13.10 9.84 -7.73
N GLU A 143 -14.02 9.08 -8.34
CA GLU A 143 -14.45 7.81 -7.75
C GLU A 143 -15.12 6.93 -8.82
N ASP A 144 -15.11 5.63 -8.57
CA ASP A 144 -15.94 4.65 -9.26
C ASP A 144 -16.81 3.92 -8.23
N GLU A 145 -17.33 2.75 -8.57
CA GLU A 145 -18.20 2.01 -7.65
C GLU A 145 -17.50 1.55 -6.38
N LEU A 146 -16.21 1.20 -6.48
CA LEU A 146 -15.44 0.58 -5.40
C LEU A 146 -14.39 1.50 -4.80
N TYR A 147 -13.81 2.39 -5.61
CA TYR A 147 -12.61 3.14 -5.22
C TYR A 147 -12.82 4.64 -5.23
N LEU A 148 -12.06 5.32 -4.38
CA LEU A 148 -11.85 6.77 -4.43
C LEU A 148 -10.45 7.01 -5.02
N GLN A 149 -10.35 7.97 -5.95
CA GLN A 149 -9.06 8.49 -6.37
C GLN A 149 -8.77 9.72 -5.51
N MET A 150 -7.56 9.79 -4.99
CA MET A 150 -7.13 10.89 -4.12
C MET A 150 -5.81 11.46 -4.61
N GLU A 151 -5.61 12.76 -4.36
CA GLU A 151 -4.39 13.45 -4.75
C GLU A 151 -3.98 14.43 -3.67
N ARG A 152 -2.68 14.49 -3.43
CA ARG A 152 -2.08 15.56 -2.65
C ARG A 152 -1.18 16.37 -3.58
N LYS A 153 -1.52 17.63 -3.80
CA LYS A 153 -0.70 18.53 -4.61
C LYS A 153 0.56 18.90 -3.84
N ASN A 154 1.69 18.96 -4.55
CA ASN A 154 2.92 19.40 -3.94
C ASN A 154 2.76 20.82 -3.38
N ARG A 155 3.38 21.07 -2.23
CA ARG A 155 3.41 22.40 -1.63
C ARG A 155 4.65 23.11 -2.12
N VAL A 156 4.43 24.18 -2.88
CA VAL A 156 5.53 25.00 -3.34
C VAL A 156 5.88 25.95 -2.19
N THR A 157 7.05 25.74 -1.60
CA THR A 157 7.61 26.72 -0.68
C THR A 157 8.25 27.81 -1.54
N GLY A 158 7.48 28.83 -1.76
CA GLY A 158 7.97 30.02 -2.46
C GLY A 158 8.83 30.87 -1.57
#